data_94d987d2ac75fdf18e8f842e221f1881
#
_entry.id   94d987d2ac75fdf18e8f842e221f1881
#
_cell.length_a   1.000
_cell.length_b   1.000
_cell.length_c   1.000
_cell.angle_alpha   90.00
_cell.angle_beta   90.00
_cell.angle_gamma   90.00
#
_symmetry.space_group_name_H-M   'P 1'
#
loop_
_entity.id
_entity.type
_entity.pdbx_description
1 polymer ?
#
loop_
_entity_poly.entity_id
_entity_poly.type
_entity_poly.pdbx_seq_one_letter_code
_entity_poly.pdbx_strand_id
1 'polypeptide(L)'
;MLTIRKATTNDCTLINRLATVVFPATYQDIISSEQMDFMMDWMYSPENLRKQMEEEGHVYFIASEESEPCGYLSIQQQGDDLFHLQKIYVLPYFQGAHLGSKLFDYAVEYIREIHPTPCLMELNVNRNNKALQFYERKGMKKLREGDFPIGNGYYMNDYIMGLKIE
;
A
#
# COMPACT_ATOMS: atom_id res chain seq x y z
N MET A 1 -6.36 8.56 -19.59
CA MET A 1 -7.47 8.25 -18.68
C MET A 1 -7.03 7.18 -17.68
N LEU A 2 -7.26 7.40 -16.41
CA LEU A 2 -6.89 6.46 -15.37
C LEU A 2 -7.83 5.25 -15.35
N THR A 3 -7.24 4.06 -15.35
CA THR A 3 -7.99 2.82 -15.14
C THR A 3 -7.38 2.08 -13.95
N ILE A 4 -8.24 1.39 -13.18
CA ILE A 4 -7.81 0.59 -12.05
C ILE A 4 -8.44 -0.79 -12.21
N ARG A 5 -7.62 -1.84 -12.18
CA ARG A 5 -8.12 -3.21 -12.31
C ARG A 5 -7.59 -4.09 -11.18
N LYS A 6 -8.35 -5.12 -10.85
CA LYS A 6 -7.91 -6.12 -9.88
C LYS A 6 -6.79 -6.94 -10.50
N ALA A 7 -5.70 -7.12 -9.76
CA ALA A 7 -4.58 -7.93 -10.18
C ALA A 7 -4.83 -9.41 -9.92
N THR A 8 -4.12 -10.25 -10.67
CA THR A 8 -4.08 -11.69 -10.46
C THR A 8 -2.65 -12.12 -10.19
N THR A 9 -2.43 -13.39 -9.89
CA THR A 9 -1.07 -13.91 -9.69
C THR A 9 -0.20 -13.78 -10.94
N ASN A 10 -0.80 -13.62 -12.11
CA ASN A 10 -0.05 -13.34 -13.33
C ASN A 10 0.60 -11.96 -13.35
N ASP A 11 0.21 -11.08 -12.42
CA ASP A 11 0.72 -9.72 -12.30
C ASP A 11 1.86 -9.57 -11.31
N CYS A 12 2.30 -10.65 -10.66
CA CYS A 12 3.34 -10.57 -9.63
C CYS A 12 4.64 -9.94 -10.16
N THR A 13 5.06 -10.29 -11.37
CA THR A 13 6.26 -9.69 -11.97
C THR A 13 6.06 -8.20 -12.24
N LEU A 14 4.88 -7.79 -12.70
CA LEU A 14 4.59 -6.38 -12.93
C LEU A 14 4.61 -5.59 -11.62
N ILE A 15 3.98 -6.12 -10.57
CA ILE A 15 3.97 -5.47 -9.26
C ILE A 15 5.40 -5.33 -8.72
N ASN A 16 6.21 -6.39 -8.85
CA ASN A 16 7.61 -6.33 -8.46
C ASN A 16 8.36 -5.22 -9.21
N ARG A 17 8.14 -5.10 -10.51
CA ARG A 17 8.78 -4.05 -11.31
C ARG A 17 8.38 -2.65 -10.87
N LEU A 18 7.09 -2.43 -10.61
CA LEU A 18 6.61 -1.14 -10.14
C LEU A 18 7.23 -0.81 -8.77
N ALA A 19 7.27 -1.80 -7.88
CA ALA A 19 7.85 -1.64 -6.54
C ALA A 19 9.35 -1.32 -6.60
N THR A 20 10.07 -1.90 -7.55
CA THR A 20 11.51 -1.64 -7.74
C THR A 20 11.79 -0.15 -7.99
N VAL A 21 10.84 0.56 -8.56
CA VAL A 21 10.96 2.01 -8.79
C VAL A 21 10.44 2.81 -7.59
N VAL A 22 9.22 2.50 -7.10
CA VAL A 22 8.60 3.34 -6.06
C VAL A 22 9.23 3.17 -4.69
N PHE A 23 9.70 1.98 -4.34
CA PHE A 23 10.17 1.71 -3.00
C PHE A 23 11.46 2.45 -2.69
N PRO A 24 12.51 2.39 -3.54
CA PRO A 24 13.70 3.19 -3.31
C PRO A 24 13.42 4.70 -3.33
N ALA A 25 12.56 5.17 -4.24
CA ALA A 25 12.21 6.58 -4.31
C ALA A 25 11.54 7.08 -3.03
N THR A 26 10.78 6.22 -2.35
CA THR A 26 10.09 6.57 -1.11
C THR A 26 11.01 6.51 0.11
N TYR A 27 11.86 5.47 0.19
CA TYR A 27 12.56 5.13 1.44
C TYR A 27 14.07 5.36 1.43
N GLN A 28 14.66 5.83 0.32
CA GLN A 28 16.12 5.97 0.21
C GLN A 28 16.75 6.85 1.30
N ASP A 29 16.00 7.82 1.83
CA ASP A 29 16.46 8.72 2.88
C ASP A 29 15.95 8.35 4.27
N ILE A 30 15.23 7.22 4.40
CA ILE A 30 14.57 6.82 5.64
C ILE A 30 15.22 5.58 6.22
N ILE A 31 15.58 4.61 5.39
CA ILE A 31 16.17 3.33 5.81
C ILE A 31 17.47 3.07 5.04
N SER A 32 18.28 2.14 5.56
CA SER A 32 19.52 1.75 4.89
C SER A 32 19.26 0.97 3.62
N SER A 33 20.25 0.91 2.71
CA SER A 33 20.12 0.12 1.49
C SER A 33 19.97 -1.37 1.79
N GLU A 34 20.61 -1.87 2.84
CA GLU A 34 20.50 -3.25 3.27
C GLU A 34 19.09 -3.58 3.76
N GLN A 35 18.49 -2.69 4.55
CA GLN A 35 17.11 -2.86 5.00
C GLN A 35 16.15 -2.77 3.81
N MET A 36 16.42 -1.88 2.87
CA MET A 36 15.60 -1.74 1.68
C MET A 36 15.60 -3.02 0.84
N ASP A 37 16.78 -3.62 0.64
CA ASP A 37 16.90 -4.88 -0.09
C ASP A 37 16.16 -6.01 0.62
N PHE A 38 16.28 -6.08 1.94
CA PHE A 38 15.56 -7.05 2.74
C PHE A 38 14.04 -6.90 2.59
N MET A 39 13.55 -5.67 2.70
CA MET A 39 12.11 -5.38 2.58
C MET A 39 11.59 -5.64 1.17
N MET A 40 12.38 -5.32 0.13
CA MET A 40 11.99 -5.60 -1.24
C MET A 40 11.81 -7.09 -1.47
N ASP A 41 12.74 -7.90 -0.99
CA ASP A 41 12.63 -9.35 -1.12
C ASP A 41 11.45 -9.90 -0.32
N TRP A 42 11.32 -9.46 0.92
CA TRP A 42 10.26 -9.91 1.82
C TRP A 42 8.86 -9.58 1.32
N MET A 43 8.65 -8.34 0.84
CA MET A 43 7.32 -7.89 0.43
C MET A 43 7.01 -8.12 -1.04
N TYR A 44 8.02 -8.08 -1.91
CA TYR A 44 7.80 -7.92 -3.34
C TYR A 44 8.42 -8.99 -4.24
N SER A 45 9.08 -10.01 -3.68
CA SER A 45 9.50 -11.11 -4.55
C SER A 45 8.23 -11.72 -5.19
N PRO A 46 8.29 -12.13 -6.46
CA PRO A 46 7.10 -12.72 -7.10
C PRO A 46 6.49 -13.88 -6.32
N GLU A 47 7.33 -14.69 -5.67
CA GLU A 47 6.88 -15.79 -4.83
C GLU A 47 6.09 -15.28 -3.62
N ASN A 48 6.60 -14.26 -2.93
CA ASN A 48 5.93 -13.70 -1.76
C ASN A 48 4.67 -12.94 -2.14
N LEU A 49 4.67 -12.26 -3.29
CA LEU A 49 3.46 -11.61 -3.80
C LEU A 49 2.35 -12.62 -4.06
N ARG A 50 2.70 -13.75 -4.71
CA ARG A 50 1.72 -14.81 -4.94
C ARG A 50 1.17 -15.36 -3.63
N LYS A 51 2.05 -15.59 -2.66
CA LYS A 51 1.66 -16.06 -1.33
C LYS A 51 0.71 -15.08 -0.64
N GLN A 52 0.99 -13.80 -0.72
CA GLN A 52 0.09 -12.76 -0.19
C GLN A 52 -1.30 -12.87 -0.80
N MET A 53 -1.39 -13.05 -2.11
CA MET A 53 -2.67 -13.14 -2.80
C MET A 53 -3.41 -14.45 -2.53
N GLU A 54 -2.70 -15.57 -2.55
CA GLU A 54 -3.33 -16.90 -2.45
C GLU A 54 -3.56 -17.36 -1.03
N GLU A 55 -2.68 -16.98 -0.09
CA GLU A 55 -2.70 -17.52 1.27
C GLU A 55 -3.01 -16.49 2.34
N GLU A 56 -2.68 -15.21 2.11
CA GLU A 56 -2.81 -14.17 3.13
C GLU A 56 -3.96 -13.19 2.89
N GLY A 57 -4.70 -13.38 1.82
CA GLY A 57 -5.90 -12.59 1.55
C GLY A 57 -5.65 -11.16 1.09
N HIS A 58 -4.45 -10.86 0.59
CA HIS A 58 -4.17 -9.55 -0.01
C HIS A 58 -4.84 -9.43 -1.37
N VAL A 59 -5.57 -8.34 -1.58
CA VAL A 59 -6.18 -8.03 -2.87
C VAL A 59 -5.42 -6.85 -3.46
N TYR A 60 -4.77 -7.09 -4.60
CA TYR A 60 -4.00 -6.07 -5.31
C TYR A 60 -4.79 -5.46 -6.44
N PHE A 61 -4.55 -4.18 -6.68
CA PHE A 61 -5.09 -3.45 -7.82
C PHE A 61 -3.96 -2.72 -8.53
N ILE A 62 -4.01 -2.69 -9.85
CA ILE A 62 -3.02 -1.99 -10.66
C ILE A 62 -3.69 -0.82 -11.35
N ALA A 63 -3.09 0.36 -11.20
CA ALA A 63 -3.54 1.58 -11.87
C ALA A 63 -2.73 1.82 -13.12
N SER A 64 -3.39 2.23 -14.19
CA SER A 64 -2.74 2.58 -15.45
C SER A 64 -3.28 3.91 -15.95
N GLU A 65 -2.38 4.73 -16.50
CA GLU A 65 -2.74 5.98 -17.18
C GLU A 65 -2.41 5.81 -18.65
N GLU A 66 -3.41 5.99 -19.52
CA GLU A 66 -3.26 5.78 -20.96
C GLU A 66 -2.63 4.40 -21.28
N SER A 67 -3.10 3.35 -20.58
CA SER A 67 -2.63 1.97 -20.71
C SER A 67 -1.23 1.71 -20.18
N GLU A 68 -0.58 2.69 -19.56
CA GLU A 68 0.74 2.53 -18.96
C GLU A 68 0.59 2.32 -17.45
N PRO A 69 1.06 1.19 -16.88
CA PRO A 69 0.99 0.99 -15.43
C PRO A 69 1.72 2.10 -14.67
N CYS A 70 1.03 2.72 -13.72
CA CYS A 70 1.55 3.89 -13.02
C CYS A 70 1.50 3.77 -11.50
N GLY A 71 0.85 2.74 -10.97
CA GLY A 71 0.76 2.57 -9.52
C GLY A 71 0.02 1.31 -9.14
N TYR A 72 -0.04 1.07 -7.84
CA TYR A 72 -0.75 -0.10 -7.32
C TYR A 72 -1.18 0.15 -5.88
N LEU A 73 -2.14 -0.66 -5.43
CA LEU A 73 -2.54 -0.68 -4.03
C LEU A 73 -2.88 -2.11 -3.64
N SER A 74 -2.84 -2.39 -2.34
CA SER A 74 -3.30 -3.68 -1.84
C SER A 74 -4.06 -3.51 -0.53
N ILE A 75 -5.09 -4.33 -0.36
CA ILE A 75 -6.00 -4.30 0.77
C ILE A 75 -6.08 -5.71 1.34
N GLN A 76 -6.10 -5.82 2.68
CA GLN A 76 -6.28 -7.08 3.37
C GLN A 76 -7.34 -6.91 4.45
N GLN A 77 -8.34 -7.77 4.47
CA GLN A 77 -9.27 -7.80 5.60
C GLN A 77 -8.61 -8.51 6.77
N GLN A 78 -8.56 -7.84 7.91
CA GLN A 78 -7.88 -8.36 9.11
C GLN A 78 -8.83 -8.67 10.27
N GLY A 79 -10.11 -8.39 10.10
CA GLY A 79 -11.15 -8.68 11.09
C GLY A 79 -12.51 -8.51 10.48
N ASP A 80 -13.56 -8.75 11.26
CA ASP A 80 -14.94 -8.64 10.76
C ASP A 80 -15.25 -7.23 10.26
N ASP A 81 -14.76 -6.21 10.96
CA ASP A 81 -14.97 -4.80 10.61
C ASP A 81 -13.65 -4.04 10.51
N LEU A 82 -12.57 -4.73 10.14
CA LEU A 82 -11.24 -4.16 10.05
C LEU A 82 -10.57 -4.53 8.73
N PHE A 83 -10.14 -3.52 8.00
CA PHE A 83 -9.35 -3.64 6.76
C PHE A 83 -8.02 -2.92 6.92
N HIS A 84 -7.01 -3.42 6.27
CA HIS A 84 -5.70 -2.79 6.23
C HIS A 84 -5.35 -2.45 4.78
N LEU A 85 -5.07 -1.16 4.55
CA LEU A 85 -4.50 -0.72 3.27
C LEU A 85 -3.01 -0.99 3.35
N GLN A 86 -2.61 -2.12 2.82
CA GLN A 86 -1.24 -2.62 2.96
C GLN A 86 -0.25 -1.80 2.15
N LYS A 87 -0.64 -1.39 0.94
CA LYS A 87 0.22 -0.66 0.03
C LYS A 87 -0.60 0.29 -0.82
N ILE A 88 -0.05 1.48 -1.08
CA ILE A 88 -0.60 2.44 -2.01
C ILE A 88 0.56 3.29 -2.53
N TYR A 89 0.86 3.17 -3.82
CA TYR A 89 2.01 3.83 -4.43
C TYR A 89 1.72 4.25 -5.85
N VAL A 90 2.31 5.39 -6.24
CA VAL A 90 2.28 5.92 -7.61
C VAL A 90 3.73 6.13 -8.04
N LEU A 91 4.06 5.73 -9.27
CA LEU A 91 5.41 5.97 -9.82
C LEU A 91 5.74 7.46 -9.77
N PRO A 92 6.98 7.84 -9.46
CA PRO A 92 7.37 9.26 -9.35
C PRO A 92 7.01 10.08 -10.58
N TYR A 93 7.14 9.51 -11.78
CA TYR A 93 6.83 10.21 -13.02
C TYR A 93 5.35 10.62 -13.12
N PHE A 94 4.47 9.88 -12.47
CA PHE A 94 3.02 10.11 -12.51
C PHE A 94 2.49 10.84 -11.28
N GLN A 95 3.36 11.20 -10.33
CA GLN A 95 2.92 11.95 -9.14
C GLN A 95 2.57 13.38 -9.54
N GLY A 96 1.69 14.00 -8.75
CA GLY A 96 1.23 15.36 -8.99
C GLY A 96 -0.06 15.48 -9.81
N ALA A 97 -0.58 14.37 -10.36
CA ALA A 97 -1.84 14.37 -11.11
C ALA A 97 -3.02 13.87 -10.25
N HIS A 98 -2.89 13.95 -8.93
CA HIS A 98 -3.88 13.48 -7.94
C HIS A 98 -4.19 11.98 -8.06
N LEU A 99 -3.29 11.20 -8.65
CA LEU A 99 -3.50 9.77 -8.81
C LEU A 99 -3.53 9.04 -7.47
N GLY A 100 -2.65 9.44 -6.53
CA GLY A 100 -2.66 8.87 -5.18
C GLY A 100 -4.01 9.06 -4.48
N SER A 101 -4.61 10.24 -4.62
CA SER A 101 -5.93 10.53 -4.06
C SER A 101 -6.99 9.63 -4.69
N LYS A 102 -6.93 9.44 -6.01
CA LYS A 102 -7.88 8.57 -6.72
C LYS A 102 -7.73 7.10 -6.30
N LEU A 103 -6.50 6.65 -6.11
CA LEU A 103 -6.24 5.29 -5.62
C LEU A 103 -6.78 5.09 -4.20
N PHE A 104 -6.58 6.08 -3.33
CA PHE A 104 -7.10 6.04 -1.97
C PHE A 104 -8.63 5.96 -1.98
N ASP A 105 -9.28 6.82 -2.76
CA ASP A 105 -10.73 6.83 -2.86
C ASP A 105 -11.26 5.51 -3.43
N TYR A 106 -10.54 4.92 -4.39
CA TYR A 106 -10.89 3.61 -4.93
C TYR A 106 -10.85 2.53 -3.84
N ALA A 107 -9.82 2.55 -2.99
CA ALA A 107 -9.71 1.60 -1.90
C ALA A 107 -10.92 1.70 -0.95
N VAL A 108 -11.31 2.92 -0.58
CA VAL A 108 -12.47 3.17 0.29
C VAL A 108 -13.75 2.64 -0.35
N GLU A 109 -13.96 2.95 -1.62
CA GLU A 109 -15.17 2.50 -2.33
C GLU A 109 -15.21 0.99 -2.50
N TYR A 110 -14.06 0.37 -2.78
CA TYR A 110 -13.98 -1.08 -2.86
C TYR A 110 -14.40 -1.74 -1.53
N ILE A 111 -13.90 -1.19 -0.41
CA ILE A 111 -14.26 -1.71 0.91
C ILE A 111 -15.75 -1.54 1.17
N ARG A 112 -16.33 -0.40 0.80
CA ARG A 112 -17.78 -0.18 0.94
C ARG A 112 -18.59 -1.21 0.17
N GLU A 113 -18.14 -1.55 -1.02
CA GLU A 113 -18.85 -2.53 -1.87
C GLU A 113 -18.84 -3.94 -1.28
N ILE A 114 -17.69 -4.38 -0.76
CA ILE A 114 -17.57 -5.74 -0.22
C ILE A 114 -18.00 -5.85 1.24
N HIS A 115 -18.12 -4.71 1.94
CA HIS A 115 -18.48 -4.66 3.36
C HIS A 115 -19.41 -3.46 3.59
N PRO A 116 -20.72 -3.62 3.34
CA PRO A 116 -21.66 -2.50 3.35
C PRO A 116 -22.04 -1.97 4.74
N THR A 117 -21.50 -2.53 5.81
CA THR A 117 -21.69 -2.03 7.18
C THR A 117 -20.46 -1.22 7.61
N PRO A 118 -20.59 -0.35 8.64
CA PRO A 118 -19.45 0.46 9.08
C PRO A 118 -18.23 -0.38 9.47
N CYS A 119 -17.04 0.11 9.09
CA CYS A 119 -15.79 -0.57 9.40
C CYS A 119 -14.64 0.45 9.51
N LEU A 120 -13.46 -0.04 9.87
CA LEU A 120 -12.25 0.75 10.02
C LEU A 120 -11.24 0.30 8.97
N MET A 121 -10.63 1.27 8.27
CA MET A 121 -9.47 1.02 7.42
C MET A 121 -8.24 1.60 8.09
N GLU A 122 -7.25 0.75 8.35
CA GLU A 122 -5.95 1.15 8.91
C GLU A 122 -4.85 1.05 7.88
N LEU A 123 -3.77 1.78 8.13
CA LEU A 123 -2.52 1.62 7.39
C LEU A 123 -1.34 1.95 8.29
N ASN A 124 -0.19 1.41 7.93
CA ASN A 124 1.08 1.76 8.53
C ASN A 124 1.78 2.78 7.64
N VAL A 125 2.33 3.82 8.25
CA VAL A 125 3.14 4.82 7.53
C VAL A 125 4.36 5.14 8.38
N ASN A 126 5.56 5.09 7.79
CA ASN A 126 6.78 5.43 8.50
C ASN A 126 6.68 6.87 9.02
N ARG A 127 7.13 7.09 10.27
CA ARG A 127 7.05 8.41 10.91
C ARG A 127 7.77 9.51 10.14
N ASN A 128 8.73 9.14 9.30
CA ASN A 128 9.50 10.08 8.48
C ASN A 128 9.03 10.14 7.02
N ASN A 129 7.95 9.46 6.69
CA ASN A 129 7.42 9.44 5.33
C ASN A 129 6.58 10.69 5.08
N LYS A 130 6.88 11.39 3.99
CA LYS A 130 6.16 12.61 3.59
C LYS A 130 4.68 12.37 3.30
N ALA A 131 4.30 11.13 3.01
CA ALA A 131 2.90 10.77 2.74
C ALA A 131 1.98 10.91 3.96
N LEU A 132 2.54 11.08 5.16
CA LEU A 132 1.74 11.27 6.38
C LEU A 132 0.72 12.39 6.21
N GLN A 133 1.15 13.55 5.68
CA GLN A 133 0.26 14.69 5.46
C GLN A 133 -0.83 14.37 4.44
N PHE A 134 -0.51 13.61 3.41
CA PHE A 134 -1.48 13.16 2.43
C PHE A 134 -2.60 12.35 3.11
N TYR A 135 -2.25 11.40 3.95
CA TYR A 135 -3.23 10.58 4.64
C TYR A 135 -4.09 11.41 5.60
N GLU A 136 -3.49 12.38 6.29
CA GLU A 136 -4.24 13.28 7.15
C GLU A 136 -5.25 14.11 6.36
N ARG A 137 -4.87 14.59 5.18
CA ARG A 137 -5.80 15.31 4.29
C ARG A 137 -6.94 14.44 3.78
N LYS A 138 -6.70 13.13 3.67
CA LYS A 138 -7.75 12.17 3.27
C LYS A 138 -8.69 11.80 4.42
N GLY A 139 -8.46 12.36 5.61
CA GLY A 139 -9.33 12.14 6.76
C GLY A 139 -8.83 11.10 7.75
N MET A 140 -7.66 10.54 7.53
CA MET A 140 -7.09 9.57 8.47
C MET A 140 -6.55 10.26 9.71
N LYS A 141 -6.59 9.54 10.83
CA LYS A 141 -6.07 10.00 12.11
C LYS A 141 -5.07 9.01 12.65
N LYS A 142 -4.05 9.51 13.35
CA LYS A 142 -3.09 8.65 14.05
C LYS A 142 -3.81 7.95 15.20
N LEU A 143 -3.78 6.64 15.19
CA LEU A 143 -4.40 5.82 16.24
C LEU A 143 -3.37 5.39 17.29
N ARG A 144 -2.18 5.01 16.84
CA ARG A 144 -1.09 4.55 17.69
C ARG A 144 0.21 4.56 16.91
N GLU A 145 1.32 4.29 17.59
CA GLU A 145 2.63 4.16 16.93
C GLU A 145 3.40 3.00 17.53
N GLY A 146 4.44 2.55 16.84
CA GLY A 146 5.29 1.48 17.32
C GLY A 146 6.51 1.27 16.48
N ASP A 147 7.43 0.48 17.02
CA ASP A 147 8.62 0.01 16.33
C ASP A 147 8.41 -1.47 16.07
N PHE A 148 7.98 -1.81 14.85
CA PHE A 148 7.54 -3.16 14.52
C PHE A 148 8.70 -3.98 13.96
N PRO A 149 9.08 -5.09 14.62
CA PRO A 149 10.14 -5.95 14.08
C PRO A 149 9.67 -6.65 12.81
N ILE A 150 10.50 -6.63 11.77
CA ILE A 150 10.18 -7.27 10.49
C ILE A 150 11.13 -8.42 10.17
N GLY A 151 12.02 -8.75 11.10
CA GLY A 151 13.01 -9.82 10.91
C GLY A 151 14.39 -9.27 10.61
N ASN A 152 15.38 -10.14 10.72
CA ASN A 152 16.78 -9.83 10.44
C ASN A 152 17.32 -8.62 11.22
N GLY A 153 16.72 -8.31 12.39
CA GLY A 153 17.13 -7.18 13.22
C GLY A 153 16.60 -5.83 12.75
N TYR A 154 15.75 -5.79 11.74
CA TYR A 154 15.18 -4.56 11.23
C TYR A 154 13.82 -4.24 11.84
N TYR A 155 13.48 -2.95 11.84
CA TYR A 155 12.22 -2.44 12.40
C TYR A 155 11.56 -1.48 11.43
N MET A 156 10.22 -1.46 11.46
CA MET A 156 9.44 -0.39 10.84
C MET A 156 8.94 0.53 11.95
N ASN A 157 9.37 1.79 11.89
CA ASN A 157 9.03 2.80 12.90
C ASN A 157 7.84 3.60 12.38
N ASP A 158 6.65 3.12 12.69
CA ASP A 158 5.43 3.57 12.02
C ASP A 158 4.43 4.22 12.96
N TYR A 159 3.61 5.12 12.37
CA TYR A 159 2.28 5.41 12.88
C TYR A 159 1.29 4.43 12.25
N ILE A 160 0.29 4.02 13.02
CA ILE A 160 -0.87 3.34 12.47
C ILE A 160 -1.98 4.38 12.39
N MET A 161 -2.45 4.63 11.17
CA MET A 161 -3.50 5.59 10.91
C MET A 161 -4.80 4.87 10.57
N GLY A 162 -5.92 5.50 10.88
CA GLY A 162 -7.22 4.89 10.64
C GLY A 162 -8.23 5.86 10.07
N LEU A 163 -9.14 5.30 9.28
CA LEU A 163 -10.29 5.99 8.70
C LEU A 163 -11.53 5.15 8.93
N LYS A 164 -12.56 5.77 9.53
CA LYS A 164 -13.88 5.11 9.64
C LYS A 164 -14.58 5.18 8.30
N ILE A 165 -15.03 4.02 7.82
CA ILE A 165 -15.80 3.91 6.58
C ILE A 165 -17.24 3.57 6.98
N GLU A 166 -18.16 4.47 6.64
CA GLU A 166 -19.57 4.33 7.01
C GLU A 166 -20.47 4.12 5.80
#